data_94cdbaaaa4929279011dabe0dedbd184
#
_entry.id   94cdbaaaa4929279011dabe0dedbd184
#
_cell.length_a   1.000
_cell.length_b   1.000
_cell.length_c   1.000
_cell.angle_alpha   90.00
_cell.angle_beta   90.00
_cell.angle_gamma   90.00
#
_symmetry.space_group_name_H-M   'P 1'
#
loop_
_entity.id
_entity.type
_entity.pdbx_description
1 polymer ?
#
loop_
_entity_poly.entity_id
_entity_poly.type
_entity_poly.pdbx_seq_one_letter_code
_entity_poly.pdbx_strand_id
1 'polypeptide(L)'
;LIYFCLTFIIFFSIITYMKKLLKQYYGYTDFRPWQKEIIESVLSGNDTLAIMPTGGGKSLCYQIPSLKFSGITVVVSPLIALMEDQVQSLDSVGIPSLFLNSSLEWEEYTYNMHLIRSGKIKLLYCAPETLVTERIQNLLSQVEVSCLTIDEAHCISEWGHDFRPEYRRISEIRQLFPKAVCLALTATATETVRKDIKKTLQLGKNKPYKEFIASFNRPNIFLDVISKSGSTNTKLHGIKLSRAD
;
A
#
# COMPACT_ATOMS: atom_id res chain seq x y z
N LEU A 1 26.65 -23.44 -9.11
CA LEU A 1 25.46 -24.08 -9.73
C LEU A 1 24.37 -24.41 -8.69
N ILE A 2 24.72 -25.07 -7.57
CA ILE A 2 23.79 -25.51 -6.53
C ILE A 2 23.06 -24.31 -5.87
N TYR A 3 23.76 -23.24 -5.54
CA TYR A 3 23.15 -22.00 -4.99
C TYR A 3 22.14 -21.36 -5.97
N PHE A 4 22.44 -21.38 -7.25
CA PHE A 4 21.56 -20.84 -8.29
C PHE A 4 20.28 -21.70 -8.47
N CYS A 5 20.40 -23.04 -8.41
CA CYS A 5 19.26 -23.93 -8.42
C CYS A 5 18.37 -23.80 -7.19
N LEU A 6 18.94 -23.69 -5.99
CA LEU A 6 18.16 -23.51 -4.75
C LEU A 6 17.39 -22.18 -4.76
N THR A 7 18.03 -21.10 -5.18
CA THR A 7 17.38 -19.78 -5.26
C THR A 7 16.23 -19.80 -6.27
N PHE A 8 16.41 -20.48 -7.40
CA PHE A 8 15.38 -20.61 -8.43
C PHE A 8 14.19 -21.45 -7.95
N ILE A 9 14.43 -22.55 -7.23
CA ILE A 9 13.38 -23.43 -6.67
C ILE A 9 12.59 -22.70 -5.60
N ILE A 10 13.25 -21.97 -4.70
CA ILE A 10 12.59 -21.14 -3.66
C ILE A 10 11.75 -20.04 -4.30
N PHE A 11 12.27 -19.39 -5.32
CA PHE A 11 11.57 -18.29 -6.03
C PHE A 11 10.32 -18.82 -6.78
N PHE A 12 10.45 -19.95 -7.47
CA PHE A 12 9.31 -20.59 -8.14
C PHE A 12 8.22 -21.05 -7.16
N SER A 13 8.62 -21.56 -5.99
CA SER A 13 7.71 -21.93 -4.89
C SER A 13 6.95 -20.73 -4.34
N ILE A 14 7.61 -19.57 -4.18
CA ILE A 14 6.96 -18.35 -3.69
C ILE A 14 5.91 -17.84 -4.67
N ILE A 15 6.21 -17.79 -5.96
CA ILE A 15 5.28 -17.31 -7.01
C ILE A 15 4.04 -18.21 -7.07
N THR A 16 4.25 -19.53 -7.09
CA THR A 16 3.15 -20.49 -7.11
C THR A 16 2.24 -20.35 -5.88
N TYR A 17 2.84 -20.15 -4.73
CA TYR A 17 2.11 -19.93 -3.49
C TYR A 17 1.32 -18.60 -3.52
N MET A 18 1.90 -17.49 -4.02
CA MET A 18 1.20 -16.21 -4.15
C MET A 18 0.01 -16.29 -5.11
N LYS A 19 0.15 -16.97 -6.25
CA LYS A 19 -0.97 -17.21 -7.19
C LYS A 19 -2.08 -18.04 -6.54
N LYS A 20 -1.72 -19.01 -5.69
CA LYS A 20 -2.70 -19.79 -4.91
C LYS A 20 -3.48 -18.89 -3.96
N LEU A 21 -2.81 -17.99 -3.21
CA LEU A 21 -3.46 -17.01 -2.33
C LEU A 21 -4.35 -16.05 -3.13
N LEU A 22 -3.85 -15.53 -4.24
CA LEU A 22 -4.62 -14.64 -5.12
C LEU A 22 -5.91 -15.30 -5.60
N LYS A 23 -5.85 -16.57 -6.03
CA LYS A 23 -7.03 -17.32 -6.46
C LYS A 23 -7.97 -17.62 -5.29
N GLN A 24 -7.42 -18.00 -4.14
CA GLN A 24 -8.19 -18.39 -2.96
C GLN A 24 -9.01 -17.22 -2.39
N TYR A 25 -8.39 -16.04 -2.22
CA TYR A 25 -9.01 -14.91 -1.54
C TYR A 25 -9.69 -13.93 -2.50
N TYR A 26 -9.21 -13.81 -3.74
CA TYR A 26 -9.69 -12.78 -4.67
C TYR A 26 -10.29 -13.34 -5.96
N GLY A 27 -10.20 -14.66 -6.17
CA GLY A 27 -10.73 -15.32 -7.38
C GLY A 27 -9.91 -15.09 -8.66
N TYR A 28 -8.82 -14.32 -8.59
CA TYR A 28 -7.99 -14.03 -9.77
C TYR A 28 -6.97 -15.14 -10.02
N THR A 29 -6.75 -15.44 -11.28
CA THR A 29 -5.78 -16.49 -11.71
C THR A 29 -4.38 -15.94 -11.93
N ASP A 30 -4.26 -14.63 -12.20
CA ASP A 30 -2.96 -13.98 -12.44
C ASP A 30 -2.91 -12.57 -11.88
N PHE A 31 -1.69 -12.08 -11.65
CA PHE A 31 -1.43 -10.71 -11.22
C PHE A 31 -1.53 -9.75 -12.39
N ARG A 32 -1.95 -8.51 -12.09
CA ARG A 32 -1.83 -7.40 -13.03
C ARG A 32 -0.35 -7.01 -13.19
N PRO A 33 0.00 -6.30 -14.27
CA PRO A 33 1.36 -5.79 -14.46
C PRO A 33 1.90 -5.10 -13.20
N TRP A 34 3.15 -5.39 -12.86
CA TRP A 34 3.90 -4.89 -11.70
C TRP A 34 3.47 -5.42 -10.32
N GLN A 35 2.26 -5.94 -10.13
CA GLN A 35 1.85 -6.48 -8.83
C GLN A 35 2.77 -7.60 -8.35
N LYS A 36 3.10 -8.54 -9.23
CA LYS A 36 3.95 -9.68 -8.92
C LYS A 36 5.34 -9.21 -8.47
N GLU A 37 5.99 -8.36 -9.25
CA GLU A 37 7.35 -7.87 -9.00
C GLU A 37 7.43 -7.06 -7.69
N ILE A 38 6.40 -6.26 -7.39
CA ILE A 38 6.30 -5.50 -6.15
C ILE A 38 6.13 -6.45 -4.96
N ILE A 39 5.22 -7.42 -5.05
CA ILE A 39 4.99 -8.43 -4.00
C ILE A 39 6.27 -9.23 -3.74
N GLU A 40 6.97 -9.67 -4.79
CA GLU A 40 8.26 -10.36 -4.68
C GLU A 40 9.31 -9.50 -4.00
N SER A 41 9.39 -8.22 -4.33
CA SER A 41 10.31 -7.27 -3.70
C SER A 41 10.07 -7.16 -2.20
N VAL A 42 8.80 -6.98 -1.80
CA VAL A 42 8.38 -6.88 -0.40
C VAL A 42 8.68 -8.17 0.36
N LEU A 43 8.33 -9.34 -0.20
CA LEU A 43 8.58 -10.64 0.42
C LEU A 43 10.07 -11.00 0.49
N SER A 44 10.90 -10.42 -0.38
CA SER A 44 12.36 -10.55 -0.33
C SER A 44 13.01 -9.62 0.69
N GLY A 45 12.22 -8.84 1.44
CA GLY A 45 12.72 -7.95 2.48
C GLY A 45 13.26 -6.62 1.96
N ASN A 46 12.95 -6.22 0.73
CA ASN A 46 13.37 -4.94 0.18
C ASN A 46 12.38 -3.82 0.56
N ASP A 47 12.91 -2.67 0.95
CA ASP A 47 12.12 -1.44 0.94
C ASP A 47 11.69 -1.12 -0.49
N THR A 48 10.42 -0.80 -0.67
CA THR A 48 9.86 -0.68 -2.01
C THR A 48 9.06 0.61 -2.16
N LEU A 49 9.31 1.36 -3.23
CA LEU A 49 8.45 2.46 -3.69
C LEU A 49 7.79 2.02 -5.00
N ALA A 50 6.47 2.06 -5.05
CA ALA A 50 5.72 1.69 -6.24
C ALA A 50 4.74 2.80 -6.65
N ILE A 51 4.91 3.30 -7.86
CA ILE A 51 4.02 4.26 -8.50
C ILE A 51 3.14 3.48 -9.49
N MET A 52 1.86 3.34 -9.14
CA MET A 52 0.88 2.60 -9.93
C MET A 52 -0.39 3.43 -10.12
N PRO A 53 -0.97 3.47 -11.32
CA PRO A 53 -2.17 4.26 -11.58
C PRO A 53 -3.34 3.82 -10.69
N THR A 54 -4.30 4.72 -10.47
CA THR A 54 -5.57 4.38 -9.81
C THR A 54 -6.25 3.24 -10.59
N GLY A 55 -6.79 2.25 -9.86
CA GLY A 55 -7.32 1.02 -10.45
C GLY A 55 -6.25 -0.02 -10.83
N GLY A 56 -4.96 0.26 -10.65
CA GLY A 56 -3.86 -0.69 -10.87
C GLY A 56 -3.78 -1.85 -9.87
N GLY A 57 -4.60 -1.82 -8.82
CA GLY A 57 -4.65 -2.87 -7.78
C GLY A 57 -3.51 -2.75 -6.77
N LYS A 58 -3.17 -1.53 -6.35
CA LYS A 58 -2.14 -1.24 -5.33
C LYS A 58 -2.34 -2.03 -4.03
N SER A 59 -3.60 -2.20 -3.59
CA SER A 59 -3.92 -2.88 -2.34
C SER A 59 -3.41 -4.33 -2.29
N LEU A 60 -3.46 -5.07 -3.38
CA LEU A 60 -2.94 -6.45 -3.45
C LEU A 60 -1.43 -6.52 -3.18
N CYS A 61 -0.69 -5.44 -3.46
CA CYS A 61 0.76 -5.39 -3.25
C CYS A 61 1.18 -5.47 -1.77
N TYR A 62 0.28 -5.19 -0.83
CA TYR A 62 0.50 -5.40 0.60
C TYR A 62 -0.42 -6.46 1.22
N GLN A 63 -1.62 -6.64 0.69
CA GLN A 63 -2.57 -7.63 1.20
C GLN A 63 -2.07 -9.07 0.99
N ILE A 64 -1.53 -9.40 -0.17
CA ILE A 64 -0.97 -10.74 -0.43
C ILE A 64 0.27 -11.01 0.44
N PRO A 65 1.27 -10.12 0.54
CA PRO A 65 2.41 -10.33 1.45
C PRO A 65 2.01 -10.49 2.90
N SER A 66 1.00 -9.75 3.39
CA SER A 66 0.55 -9.83 4.78
C SER A 66 0.13 -11.23 5.20
N LEU A 67 -0.42 -12.02 4.27
CA LEU A 67 -0.82 -13.42 4.53
C LEU A 67 0.36 -14.35 4.76
N LYS A 68 1.56 -13.96 4.30
CA LYS A 68 2.78 -14.75 4.47
C LYS A 68 3.64 -14.29 5.65
N PHE A 69 3.54 -13.05 6.05
CA PHE A 69 4.30 -12.52 7.18
C PHE A 69 3.88 -13.16 8.51
N SER A 70 4.87 -13.36 9.41
CA SER A 70 4.64 -13.82 10.78
C SER A 70 3.89 -12.77 11.58
N GLY A 71 4.31 -11.52 11.52
CA GLY A 71 3.71 -10.39 12.20
C GLY A 71 2.63 -9.69 11.38
N ILE A 72 2.21 -8.53 11.88
CA ILE A 72 1.19 -7.71 11.23
C ILE A 72 1.78 -6.80 10.15
N THR A 73 0.95 -6.44 9.17
CA THR A 73 1.19 -5.35 8.23
C THR A 73 0.41 -4.12 8.70
N VAL A 74 1.12 -3.05 9.04
CA VAL A 74 0.50 -1.74 9.34
C VAL A 74 0.37 -0.95 8.05
N VAL A 75 -0.85 -0.52 7.73
CA VAL A 75 -1.17 0.25 6.53
C VAL A 75 -1.57 1.67 6.95
N VAL A 76 -0.77 2.64 6.58
CA VAL A 76 -1.07 4.05 6.81
C VAL A 76 -1.83 4.61 5.62
N SER A 77 -3.04 5.10 5.87
CA SER A 77 -3.91 5.68 4.85
C SER A 77 -4.49 7.02 5.32
N PRO A 78 -4.62 8.02 4.42
CA PRO A 78 -5.10 9.35 4.80
C PRO A 78 -6.63 9.46 4.87
N LEU A 79 -7.36 8.46 4.41
CA LEU A 79 -8.80 8.51 4.21
C LEU A 79 -9.51 7.43 5.04
N ILE A 80 -10.27 7.87 6.05
CA ILE A 80 -11.03 6.98 6.96
C ILE A 80 -12.00 6.09 6.17
N ALA A 81 -12.83 6.68 5.32
CA ALA A 81 -13.79 5.93 4.51
C ALA A 81 -13.13 4.84 3.65
N LEU A 82 -11.94 5.11 3.11
CA LEU A 82 -11.19 4.10 2.36
C LEU A 82 -10.68 2.96 3.25
N MET A 83 -10.28 3.26 4.49
CA MET A 83 -9.86 2.22 5.44
C MET A 83 -11.03 1.31 5.81
N GLU A 84 -12.21 1.87 6.05
CA GLU A 84 -13.44 1.13 6.33
C GLU A 84 -13.81 0.20 5.18
N ASP A 85 -13.85 0.72 3.95
CA ASP A 85 -14.11 -0.06 2.73
C ASP A 85 -13.09 -1.20 2.55
N GLN A 86 -11.80 -0.95 2.82
CA GLN A 86 -10.75 -1.96 2.72
C GLN A 86 -10.94 -3.08 3.76
N VAL A 87 -11.23 -2.72 5.02
CA VAL A 87 -11.46 -3.70 6.09
C VAL A 87 -12.70 -4.53 5.80
N GLN A 88 -13.81 -3.92 5.39
CA GLN A 88 -15.03 -4.62 5.03
C GLN A 88 -14.82 -5.59 3.85
N SER A 89 -14.06 -5.14 2.84
CA SER A 89 -13.70 -5.98 1.70
C SER A 89 -12.84 -7.18 2.10
N LEU A 90 -11.87 -6.98 3.02
CA LEU A 90 -11.01 -8.04 3.53
C LEU A 90 -11.77 -9.04 4.40
N ASP A 91 -12.70 -8.56 5.23
CA ASP A 91 -13.57 -9.41 6.05
C ASP A 91 -14.43 -10.31 5.17
N SER A 92 -14.98 -9.78 4.08
CA SER A 92 -15.79 -10.55 3.12
C SER A 92 -15.07 -11.72 2.48
N VAL A 93 -13.73 -11.65 2.40
CA VAL A 93 -12.88 -12.74 1.88
C VAL A 93 -12.16 -13.52 2.99
N GLY A 94 -12.45 -13.24 4.26
CA GLY A 94 -11.91 -13.96 5.41
C GLY A 94 -10.46 -13.61 5.76
N ILE A 95 -9.98 -12.41 5.44
CA ILE A 95 -8.66 -11.92 5.83
C ILE A 95 -8.80 -11.06 7.09
N PRO A 96 -8.24 -11.48 8.24
CA PRO A 96 -8.37 -10.75 9.50
C PRO A 96 -7.71 -9.37 9.41
N SER A 97 -8.51 -8.34 9.47
CA SER A 97 -8.06 -6.95 9.38
C SER A 97 -8.86 -6.05 10.30
N LEU A 98 -8.26 -4.94 10.69
CA LEU A 98 -8.89 -3.91 11.53
C LEU A 98 -8.45 -2.52 11.07
N PHE A 99 -9.19 -1.50 11.48
CA PHE A 99 -8.72 -0.12 11.40
C PHE A 99 -8.77 0.58 12.74
N LEU A 100 -7.86 1.53 12.95
CA LEU A 100 -7.84 2.40 14.11
C LEU A 100 -7.74 3.86 13.65
N ASN A 101 -8.72 4.64 14.06
CA ASN A 101 -8.77 6.08 13.83
C ASN A 101 -9.48 6.79 14.98
N SER A 102 -9.58 8.10 14.92
CA SER A 102 -10.22 8.93 15.97
C SER A 102 -11.75 8.85 16.00
N SER A 103 -12.38 8.21 15.02
CA SER A 103 -13.85 8.10 14.96
C SER A 103 -14.41 6.86 15.67
N LEU A 104 -13.55 5.93 16.09
CA LEU A 104 -13.97 4.73 16.79
C LEU A 104 -14.43 5.05 18.21
N GLU A 105 -15.56 4.46 18.61
CA GLU A 105 -16.00 4.47 19.98
C GLU A 105 -15.00 3.77 20.90
N TRP A 106 -14.95 4.18 22.18
CA TRP A 106 -13.96 3.67 23.13
C TRP A 106 -13.98 2.15 23.32
N GLU A 107 -15.15 1.57 23.35
CA GLU A 107 -15.33 0.13 23.52
C GLU A 107 -14.79 -0.65 22.32
N GLU A 108 -15.14 -0.22 21.13
CA GLU A 108 -14.64 -0.80 19.88
C GLU A 108 -13.14 -0.66 19.76
N TYR A 109 -12.61 0.53 20.05
CA TYR A 109 -11.19 0.77 20.06
C TYR A 109 -10.45 -0.19 21.02
N THR A 110 -10.96 -0.38 22.23
CA THR A 110 -10.37 -1.25 23.24
C THR A 110 -10.43 -2.71 22.82
N TYR A 111 -11.53 -3.14 22.23
CA TYR A 111 -11.69 -4.47 21.65
C TYR A 111 -10.67 -4.73 20.53
N ASN A 112 -10.52 -3.79 19.60
CA ASN A 112 -9.56 -3.85 18.51
C ASN A 112 -8.12 -3.95 19.02
N MET A 113 -7.77 -3.20 20.06
CA MET A 113 -6.48 -3.27 20.75
C MET A 113 -6.20 -4.68 21.30
N HIS A 114 -7.22 -5.33 21.88
CA HIS A 114 -7.10 -6.70 22.37
C HIS A 114 -6.86 -7.70 21.23
N LEU A 115 -7.59 -7.57 20.13
CA LEU A 115 -7.41 -8.42 18.94
C LEU A 115 -6.01 -8.30 18.33
N ILE A 116 -5.47 -7.08 18.25
CA ILE A 116 -4.11 -6.86 17.75
C ILE A 116 -3.07 -7.56 18.65
N ARG A 117 -3.18 -7.38 19.97
CA ARG A 117 -2.28 -8.03 20.94
C ARG A 117 -2.34 -9.56 20.88
N SER A 118 -3.50 -10.12 20.56
CA SER A 118 -3.67 -11.57 20.43
C SER A 118 -3.00 -12.19 19.19
N GLY A 119 -2.44 -11.37 18.29
CA GLY A 119 -1.78 -11.83 17.07
C GLY A 119 -2.74 -12.39 16.00
N LYS A 120 -4.04 -12.19 16.17
CA LYS A 120 -5.06 -12.71 15.23
C LYS A 120 -5.21 -11.86 13.96
N ILE A 121 -4.66 -10.64 13.96
CA ILE A 121 -4.82 -9.68 12.87
C ILE A 121 -3.64 -9.74 11.92
N LYS A 122 -3.91 -9.70 10.62
CA LYS A 122 -2.90 -9.65 9.55
C LYS A 122 -2.65 -8.24 9.04
N LEU A 123 -3.70 -7.42 8.95
CA LEU A 123 -3.63 -6.04 8.48
C LEU A 123 -4.25 -5.09 9.50
N LEU A 124 -3.50 -4.07 9.85
CA LEU A 124 -3.96 -2.97 10.68
C LEU A 124 -3.91 -1.68 9.86
N TYR A 125 -5.08 -1.14 9.52
CA TYR A 125 -5.18 0.19 8.91
C TYR A 125 -5.18 1.25 10.00
N CYS A 126 -4.41 2.30 9.79
CA CYS A 126 -4.27 3.38 10.75
C CYS A 126 -4.12 4.73 10.05
N ALA A 127 -4.84 5.73 10.54
CA ALA A 127 -4.64 7.10 10.09
C ALA A 127 -3.26 7.62 10.61
N PRO A 128 -2.58 8.48 9.85
CA PRO A 128 -1.24 8.96 10.21
C PRO A 128 -1.22 9.66 11.59
N GLU A 129 -2.23 10.48 11.89
CA GLU A 129 -2.38 11.16 13.18
C GLU A 129 -2.59 10.19 14.35
N THR A 130 -3.25 9.06 14.12
CA THR A 130 -3.47 8.02 15.12
C THR A 130 -2.19 7.24 15.36
N LEU A 131 -1.46 6.91 14.29
CA LEU A 131 -0.23 6.13 14.34
C LEU A 131 0.86 6.79 15.19
N VAL A 132 0.95 8.13 15.18
CA VAL A 132 1.98 8.88 15.92
C VAL A 132 1.65 9.08 17.40
N THR A 133 0.52 8.59 17.89
CA THR A 133 0.16 8.66 19.32
C THR A 133 0.97 7.66 20.14
N GLU A 134 1.40 8.04 21.35
CA GLU A 134 2.11 7.13 22.27
C GLU A 134 1.36 5.84 22.53
N ARG A 135 0.04 5.92 22.59
CA ARG A 135 -0.82 4.75 22.83
C ARG A 135 -0.67 3.69 21.74
N ILE A 136 -0.65 4.10 20.48
CA ILE A 136 -0.48 3.18 19.34
C ILE A 136 0.97 2.71 19.25
N GLN A 137 1.95 3.57 19.49
CA GLN A 137 3.35 3.18 19.51
C GLN A 137 3.61 2.11 20.60
N ASN A 138 3.07 2.30 21.80
CA ASN A 138 3.15 1.33 22.88
C ASN A 138 2.45 0.00 22.55
N LEU A 139 1.33 0.02 21.84
CA LEU A 139 0.69 -1.18 21.35
C LEU A 139 1.58 -1.91 20.34
N LEU A 140 2.04 -1.19 19.32
CA LEU A 140 2.82 -1.77 18.24
C LEU A 140 4.19 -2.27 18.70
N SER A 141 4.74 -1.73 19.79
CA SER A 141 5.98 -2.25 20.41
C SER A 141 5.82 -3.64 21.05
N GLN A 142 4.57 -4.07 21.32
CA GLN A 142 4.24 -5.36 21.92
C GLN A 142 3.93 -6.46 20.89
N VAL A 143 3.90 -6.12 19.61
CA VAL A 143 3.59 -7.04 18.50
C VAL A 143 4.68 -7.00 17.44
N GLU A 144 4.82 -8.08 16.69
CA GLU A 144 5.74 -8.07 15.55
C GLU A 144 5.11 -7.31 14.38
N VAL A 145 5.73 -6.20 13.97
CA VAL A 145 5.40 -5.48 12.74
C VAL A 145 6.34 -5.97 11.63
N SER A 146 5.81 -6.73 10.68
CA SER A 146 6.58 -7.28 9.56
C SER A 146 6.68 -6.33 8.37
N CYS A 147 5.63 -5.52 8.16
CA CYS A 147 5.59 -4.56 7.06
C CYS A 147 4.92 -3.25 7.49
N LEU A 148 5.51 -2.13 7.09
CA LEU A 148 4.91 -0.81 7.18
C LEU A 148 4.59 -0.33 5.77
N THR A 149 3.31 -0.30 5.43
CA THR A 149 2.81 0.16 4.14
C THR A 149 2.32 1.60 4.26
N ILE A 150 2.79 2.46 3.37
CA ILE A 150 2.37 3.87 3.29
C ILE A 150 1.56 4.03 2.02
N ASP A 151 0.25 4.05 2.15
CA ASP A 151 -0.64 4.35 1.04
C ASP A 151 -0.72 5.85 0.81
N GLU A 152 -0.97 6.26 -0.42
CA GLU A 152 -0.92 7.66 -0.87
C GLU A 152 0.36 8.37 -0.42
N ALA A 153 1.51 7.71 -0.59
CA ALA A 153 2.82 8.18 -0.11
C ALA A 153 3.23 9.56 -0.64
N HIS A 154 2.57 10.08 -1.69
CA HIS A 154 2.78 11.45 -2.17
C HIS A 154 2.42 12.51 -1.11
N CYS A 155 1.57 12.17 -0.13
CA CYS A 155 1.23 13.04 1.00
C CYS A 155 2.44 13.37 1.91
N ILE A 156 3.55 12.63 1.81
CA ILE A 156 4.81 12.92 2.52
C ILE A 156 5.46 14.21 2.02
N SER A 157 5.32 14.51 0.74
CA SER A 157 6.08 15.55 0.05
C SER A 157 5.33 16.87 -0.03
N GLU A 158 5.98 17.96 0.37
CA GLU A 158 5.48 19.33 0.16
C GLU A 158 5.31 19.69 -1.33
N TRP A 159 6.00 18.94 -2.20
CA TRP A 159 5.88 19.06 -3.66
C TRP A 159 4.78 18.19 -4.23
N GLY A 160 4.09 17.40 -3.37
CA GLY A 160 2.92 16.62 -3.74
C GLY A 160 1.65 17.48 -3.80
N HIS A 161 0.62 16.97 -4.43
CA HIS A 161 -0.66 17.68 -4.58
C HIS A 161 -1.55 17.64 -3.33
N ASP A 162 -1.24 16.78 -2.36
CA ASP A 162 -1.99 16.61 -1.10
C ASP A 162 -1.00 16.39 0.06
N PHE A 163 -0.20 17.42 0.36
CA PHE A 163 0.76 17.36 1.46
C PHE A 163 0.06 17.30 2.82
N ARG A 164 0.51 16.37 3.68
CA ARG A 164 0.03 16.21 5.05
C ARG A 164 1.21 16.15 6.02
N PRO A 165 1.35 17.12 6.93
CA PRO A 165 2.47 17.18 7.88
C PRO A 165 2.62 15.91 8.72
N GLU A 166 1.52 15.24 9.08
CA GLU A 166 1.49 14.01 9.86
C GLU A 166 2.22 12.85 9.15
N TYR A 167 2.19 12.83 7.80
CA TYR A 167 2.91 11.83 7.02
C TYR A 167 4.42 11.93 7.17
N ARG A 168 4.99 13.10 7.46
CA ARG A 168 6.44 13.24 7.72
C ARG A 168 6.86 12.58 9.02
N ARG A 169 5.97 12.55 10.02
CA ARG A 169 6.23 11.88 11.30
C ARG A 169 6.27 10.35 11.18
N ILE A 170 5.79 9.76 10.09
CA ILE A 170 5.88 8.32 9.84
C ILE A 170 7.36 7.87 9.81
N SER A 171 8.28 8.75 9.47
CA SER A 171 9.72 8.47 9.55
C SER A 171 10.20 8.11 10.96
N GLU A 172 9.61 8.72 11.98
CA GLU A 172 9.90 8.45 13.40
C GLU A 172 9.35 7.06 13.76
N ILE A 173 8.14 6.75 13.35
CA ILE A 173 7.48 5.47 13.58
C ILE A 173 8.27 4.33 12.92
N ARG A 174 8.77 4.54 11.71
CA ARG A 174 9.59 3.54 11.02
C ARG A 174 10.84 3.14 11.80
N GLN A 175 11.46 4.07 12.51
CA GLN A 175 12.66 3.79 13.32
C GLN A 175 12.37 2.85 14.48
N LEU A 176 11.12 2.78 14.95
CA LEU A 176 10.70 1.83 15.98
C LEU A 176 10.64 0.38 15.46
N PHE A 177 10.52 0.21 14.14
CA PHE A 177 10.38 -1.10 13.48
C PHE A 177 11.49 -1.35 12.45
N PRO A 178 12.77 -1.43 12.85
CA PRO A 178 13.90 -1.54 11.91
C PRO A 178 13.89 -2.85 11.11
N LYS A 179 13.20 -3.89 11.63
CA LYS A 179 13.04 -5.18 10.94
C LYS A 179 11.88 -5.17 9.93
N ALA A 180 10.93 -4.27 10.07
CA ALA A 180 9.80 -4.18 9.13
C ALA A 180 10.25 -3.73 7.73
N VAL A 181 9.66 -4.34 6.70
CA VAL A 181 9.81 -3.88 5.32
C VAL A 181 8.96 -2.62 5.14
N CYS A 182 9.44 -1.63 4.42
CA CYS A 182 8.65 -0.46 4.07
C CYS A 182 8.18 -0.53 2.62
N LEU A 183 6.86 -0.45 2.42
CA LEU A 183 6.24 -0.36 1.10
C LEU A 183 5.52 0.99 0.97
N ALA A 184 6.02 1.87 0.13
CA ALA A 184 5.38 3.14 -0.20
C ALA A 184 4.63 3.02 -1.54
N LEU A 185 3.36 3.36 -1.56
CA LEU A 185 2.47 3.27 -2.71
C LEU A 185 1.86 4.63 -3.02
N THR A 186 1.80 4.99 -4.28
CA THR A 186 1.07 6.18 -4.72
C THR A 186 0.61 6.03 -6.18
N ALA A 187 -0.42 6.78 -6.56
CA ALA A 187 -0.84 6.84 -7.94
C ALA A 187 0.01 7.83 -8.77
N THR A 188 0.54 8.85 -8.14
CA THR A 188 1.24 9.95 -8.82
C THR A 188 2.46 10.40 -8.02
N ALA A 189 3.61 10.48 -8.66
CA ALA A 189 4.81 11.07 -8.06
C ALA A 189 5.79 11.53 -9.14
N THR A 190 6.08 12.83 -9.16
CA THR A 190 7.18 13.38 -9.93
C THR A 190 8.52 12.88 -9.40
N GLU A 191 9.60 13.08 -10.13
CA GLU A 191 10.94 12.68 -9.65
C GLU A 191 11.30 13.36 -8.33
N THR A 192 10.94 14.64 -8.16
CA THR A 192 11.14 15.38 -6.92
C THR A 192 10.37 14.76 -5.75
N VAL A 193 9.10 14.43 -5.95
CA VAL A 193 8.26 13.75 -4.95
C VAL A 193 8.84 12.38 -4.58
N ARG A 194 9.29 11.59 -5.55
CA ARG A 194 9.91 10.28 -5.30
C ARG A 194 11.19 10.39 -4.46
N LYS A 195 12.05 11.36 -4.77
CA LYS A 195 13.27 11.63 -4.00
C LYS A 195 12.93 12.03 -2.55
N ASP A 196 11.91 12.85 -2.36
CA ASP A 196 11.46 13.27 -1.03
C ASP A 196 10.86 12.10 -0.24
N ILE A 197 10.00 11.29 -0.83
CA ILE A 197 9.48 10.05 -0.22
C ILE A 197 10.63 9.14 0.22
N LYS A 198 11.58 8.86 -0.69
CA LYS A 198 12.73 8.01 -0.40
C LYS A 198 13.56 8.53 0.76
N LYS A 199 13.84 9.84 0.78
CA LYS A 199 14.61 10.51 1.83
C LYS A 199 13.88 10.47 3.17
N THR A 200 12.62 10.89 3.20
CA THR A 200 11.81 10.99 4.42
C THR A 200 11.59 9.60 5.04
N LEU A 201 11.21 8.61 4.26
CA LEU A 201 11.05 7.24 4.74
C LEU A 201 12.37 6.48 4.90
N GLN A 202 13.52 7.08 4.60
CA GLN A 202 14.85 6.46 4.65
C GLN A 202 14.89 5.10 3.91
N LEU A 203 14.22 5.02 2.73
CA LEU A 203 14.19 3.79 1.94
C LEU A 203 15.60 3.44 1.45
N GLY A 204 16.01 2.20 1.69
CA GLY A 204 17.34 1.72 1.31
C GLY A 204 18.43 1.95 2.37
N LYS A 205 18.10 2.51 3.55
CA LYS A 205 19.10 2.73 4.61
C LYS A 205 19.47 1.44 5.34
N ASN A 206 18.48 0.68 5.76
CA ASN A 206 18.66 -0.54 6.55
C ASN A 206 18.37 -1.82 5.78
N LYS A 207 17.74 -1.71 4.62
CA LYS A 207 17.32 -2.80 3.74
C LYS A 207 17.60 -2.43 2.29
N PRO A 208 17.79 -3.40 1.38
CA PRO A 208 17.85 -3.09 -0.05
C PRO A 208 16.61 -2.33 -0.51
N TYR A 209 16.74 -1.50 -1.54
CA TYR A 209 15.66 -0.67 -2.08
C TYR A 209 15.34 -1.03 -3.52
N LYS A 210 14.06 -1.08 -3.84
CA LYS A 210 13.57 -1.19 -5.21
C LYS A 210 12.49 -0.15 -5.50
N GLU A 211 12.48 0.33 -6.73
CA GLU A 211 11.52 1.31 -7.23
C GLU A 211 10.82 0.74 -8.47
N PHE A 212 9.50 0.86 -8.50
CA PHE A 212 8.66 0.43 -9.62
C PHE A 212 7.79 1.60 -10.08
N ILE A 213 7.86 1.90 -11.37
CA ILE A 213 7.10 2.97 -11.98
C ILE A 213 6.29 2.36 -13.12
N ALA A 214 4.99 2.18 -12.88
CA ALA A 214 4.08 1.71 -13.91
C ALA A 214 3.81 2.84 -14.93
N SER A 215 3.56 2.44 -16.16
CA SER A 215 3.12 3.40 -17.19
C SER A 215 1.76 3.98 -16.81
N PHE A 216 1.62 5.30 -16.99
CA PHE A 216 0.34 6.00 -16.83
C PHE A 216 -0.52 5.88 -18.08
N ASN A 217 0.01 5.29 -19.15
CA ASN A 217 -0.76 5.07 -20.36
C ASN A 217 -1.91 4.08 -20.09
N ARG A 218 -3.11 4.53 -20.29
CA ARG A 218 -4.34 3.75 -20.17
C ARG A 218 -4.92 3.55 -21.57
N PRO A 219 -4.59 2.46 -22.26
CA PRO A 219 -4.98 2.26 -23.67
C PRO A 219 -6.49 2.26 -23.89
N ASN A 220 -7.28 2.07 -22.83
CA ASN A 220 -8.74 2.15 -22.84
C ASN A 220 -9.29 3.57 -22.61
N ILE A 221 -8.44 4.60 -22.45
CA ILE A 221 -8.83 6.00 -22.31
C ILE A 221 -8.20 6.80 -23.44
N PHE A 222 -9.02 7.35 -24.30
CA PHE A 222 -8.60 8.29 -25.31
C PHE A 222 -8.64 9.71 -24.73
N LEU A 223 -7.51 10.43 -24.80
CA LEU A 223 -7.40 11.84 -24.41
C LEU A 223 -7.28 12.69 -25.68
N ASP A 224 -8.23 13.58 -25.90
CA ASP A 224 -8.20 14.53 -26.99
C ASP A 224 -8.13 15.96 -26.46
N VAL A 225 -7.38 16.81 -27.14
CA VAL A 225 -7.25 18.22 -26.82
C VAL A 225 -7.98 19.03 -27.90
N ILE A 226 -9.15 19.56 -27.56
CA ILE A 226 -9.92 20.40 -28.46
C ILE A 226 -9.60 21.86 -28.16
N SER A 227 -9.13 22.60 -29.19
CA SER A 227 -8.91 24.04 -29.11
C SER A 227 -10.23 24.75 -28.85
N LYS A 228 -10.32 25.54 -27.79
CA LYS A 228 -11.49 26.38 -27.50
C LYS A 228 -11.44 27.61 -28.36
N SER A 229 -11.95 27.52 -29.61
CA SER A 229 -12.19 28.68 -30.45
C SER A 229 -13.34 29.50 -29.84
N GLY A 230 -13.09 30.78 -29.56
CA GLY A 230 -13.98 31.64 -28.77
C GLY A 230 -15.40 31.68 -29.25
N SER A 231 -16.32 31.30 -28.42
CA SER A 231 -17.71 31.75 -28.32
C SER A 231 -18.31 31.17 -27.04
N THR A 232 -18.89 32.01 -26.25
CA THR A 232 -19.53 31.79 -24.94
C THR A 232 -20.79 30.93 -25.07
N ASN A 233 -20.72 29.66 -25.38
CA ASN A 233 -21.80 28.69 -25.16
C ASN A 233 -21.47 27.34 -25.81
N THR A 234 -20.42 26.67 -25.37
CA THR A 234 -20.23 25.25 -25.75
C THR A 234 -20.31 24.39 -24.50
N LYS A 235 -21.40 23.66 -24.39
CA LYS A 235 -21.54 22.56 -23.40
C LYS A 235 -20.38 21.61 -23.62
N LEU A 236 -19.62 21.33 -22.54
CA LEU A 236 -18.65 20.25 -22.47
C LEU A 236 -19.37 18.94 -22.84
N HIS A 237 -19.10 18.40 -24.02
CA HIS A 237 -19.52 17.06 -24.35
C HIS A 237 -18.62 16.07 -23.62
N GLY A 238 -19.25 15.20 -22.86
CA GLY A 238 -18.61 14.29 -21.93
C GLY A 238 -17.61 13.35 -22.60
N ILE A 239 -16.65 12.92 -21.80
CA ILE A 239 -15.71 11.86 -22.09
C ILE A 239 -16.50 10.60 -22.48
N LYS A 240 -16.43 10.18 -23.74
CA LYS A 240 -16.95 8.88 -24.16
C LYS A 240 -16.00 7.80 -23.69
N LEU A 241 -16.38 7.06 -22.67
CA LEU A 241 -15.74 5.80 -22.32
C LEU A 241 -16.25 4.74 -23.30
N SER A 242 -15.42 4.30 -24.23
CA SER A 242 -15.69 3.07 -24.97
C SER A 242 -15.27 1.89 -24.08
N ARG A 243 -16.22 1.04 -23.69
CA ARG A 243 -15.90 -0.30 -23.22
C ARG A 243 -15.41 -1.08 -24.42
N ALA A 244 -14.17 -1.55 -24.37
CA ALA A 244 -13.73 -2.64 -25.22
C ALA A 244 -14.31 -3.93 -24.60
N ASP A 245 -15.02 -4.68 -25.41
CA ASP A 245 -15.58 -6.00 -25.09
C ASP A 245 -14.48 -7.01 -24.76
#